data_acdd39aae6588af346cd64ba8ae3815f
#
_entry.id   acdd39aae6588af346cd64ba8ae3815f
#
_cell.length_a   1.000
_cell.length_b   1.000
_cell.length_c   1.000
_cell.angle_alpha   90.00
_cell.angle_beta   90.00
_cell.angle_gamma   90.00
#
_symmetry.space_group_name_H-M   'P 1'
#
loop_
_entity.id
_entity.type
_entity.pdbx_description
1 polymer ?
#
loop_
_entity_poly.entity_id
_entity_poly.type
_entity_poly.pdbx_seq_one_letter_code
_entity_poly.pdbx_strand_id
1 'polypeptide(L)'
;MRRDASAPDYVAASIGSTPSARATSNRMSPAGVSMFYGSANVATVLAEISAHDPRPYAAVAAFELIRPVTVVDLAVTPAMPSLFDPDRMSLNALVEFIRSFSEDLSRPVARDGREHLAYAPTQVLTEYFRCLSPLSVDGITFRSTHNGGINYVLFTGPEGCVDPGGETPQAILRLKPGSERVLPR
;
A
#
# COMPACT_ATOMS: atom_id res chain seq x y z
N MET A 1 -12.88 -37.72 -11.01
CA MET A 1 -12.55 -36.68 -9.99
C MET A 1 -11.07 -36.36 -10.14
N ARG A 2 -10.70 -35.46 -11.05
CA ARG A 2 -9.33 -35.04 -11.31
C ARG A 2 -9.01 -33.83 -10.48
N ARG A 3 -8.17 -33.98 -9.49
CA ARG A 3 -7.47 -32.89 -8.79
C ARG A 3 -6.17 -32.64 -9.56
N ASP A 4 -6.23 -31.86 -10.60
CA ASP A 4 -5.07 -31.28 -11.27
C ASP A 4 -5.28 -29.77 -11.32
N ALA A 5 -5.10 -29.13 -10.19
CA ALA A 5 -4.75 -27.75 -10.14
C ALA A 5 -3.49 -27.66 -9.27
N SER A 6 -2.34 -27.96 -9.86
CA SER A 6 -1.11 -27.39 -9.37
C SER A 6 -1.33 -25.90 -9.34
N ALA A 7 -1.31 -25.30 -8.14
CA ALA A 7 -1.32 -23.84 -8.05
C ALA A 7 -0.20 -23.34 -8.98
N PRO A 8 -0.47 -22.36 -9.87
CA PRO A 8 0.59 -21.83 -10.71
C PRO A 8 1.73 -21.39 -9.79
N ASP A 9 2.96 -21.70 -10.16
CA ASP A 9 4.14 -21.22 -9.45
C ASP A 9 4.15 -19.70 -9.57
N TYR A 10 3.66 -19.03 -8.53
CA TYR A 10 3.68 -17.56 -8.47
C TYR A 10 5.12 -17.12 -8.21
N VAL A 11 5.61 -16.25 -9.08
CA VAL A 11 6.91 -15.58 -8.91
C VAL A 11 6.69 -14.14 -8.48
N ALA A 12 7.70 -13.52 -7.87
CA ALA A 12 7.61 -12.14 -7.41
C ALA A 12 7.14 -11.17 -8.50
N ALA A 13 7.55 -11.38 -9.75
CA ALA A 13 7.13 -10.58 -10.91
C ALA A 13 5.63 -10.69 -11.23
N SER A 14 4.95 -11.77 -10.82
CA SER A 14 3.51 -11.99 -11.11
C SER A 14 2.59 -11.53 -9.99
N ILE A 15 3.06 -11.51 -8.73
CA ILE A 15 2.25 -11.22 -7.54
C ILE A 15 2.74 -10.00 -6.74
N GLY A 16 3.91 -9.45 -7.07
CA GLY A 16 4.46 -8.24 -6.49
C GLY A 16 3.88 -6.97 -7.10
N SER A 17 4.70 -5.91 -7.18
CA SER A 17 4.30 -4.63 -7.77
C SER A 17 3.91 -4.79 -9.24
N THR A 18 2.79 -4.15 -9.63
CA THR A 18 2.36 -4.14 -11.02
C THR A 18 3.32 -3.30 -11.87
N PRO A 19 3.80 -3.80 -13.02
CA PRO A 19 4.63 -3.01 -13.93
C PRO A 19 3.97 -1.70 -14.36
N SER A 20 4.74 -0.62 -14.47
CA SER A 20 4.25 0.73 -14.79
C SER A 20 3.34 0.77 -16.02
N ALA A 21 3.66 0.01 -17.07
CA ALA A 21 2.83 -0.06 -18.28
C ALA A 21 1.41 -0.61 -18.05
N ARG A 22 1.17 -1.29 -16.92
CA ARG A 22 -0.13 -1.87 -16.53
C ARG A 22 -0.69 -1.27 -15.25
N ALA A 23 0.05 -0.36 -14.60
CA ALA A 23 -0.38 0.28 -13.37
C ALA A 23 -1.55 1.23 -13.65
N THR A 24 -2.70 0.93 -13.07
CA THR A 24 -3.89 1.77 -13.10
C THR A 24 -3.84 2.80 -11.99
N SER A 25 -4.67 3.85 -12.10
CA SER A 25 -4.81 4.84 -11.03
C SER A 25 -5.37 4.19 -9.78
N ASN A 26 -4.70 4.40 -8.66
CA ASN A 26 -5.09 3.97 -7.33
C ASN A 26 -5.05 5.16 -6.37
N ARG A 27 -5.53 4.97 -5.15
CA ARG A 27 -5.59 6.03 -4.14
C ARG A 27 -4.24 6.72 -3.91
N MET A 28 -3.12 5.98 -3.93
CA MET A 28 -1.79 6.51 -3.66
C MET A 28 -0.91 6.64 -4.91
N SER A 29 -1.32 6.10 -6.05
CA SER A 29 -0.52 6.15 -7.27
C SER A 29 -1.34 6.53 -8.49
N PRO A 30 -0.91 7.52 -9.29
CA PRO A 30 -1.50 7.79 -10.59
C PRO A 30 -1.24 6.62 -11.56
N ALA A 31 -1.99 6.58 -12.66
CA ALA A 31 -1.74 5.60 -13.72
C ALA A 31 -0.30 5.72 -14.24
N GLY A 32 0.33 4.59 -14.48
CA GLY A 32 1.73 4.54 -14.92
C GLY A 32 2.77 4.57 -13.79
N VAL A 33 2.37 4.80 -12.56
CA VAL A 33 3.27 4.76 -11.38
C VAL A 33 3.10 3.44 -10.65
N SER A 34 4.17 2.63 -10.69
CA SER A 34 4.22 1.33 -10.01
C SER A 34 4.53 1.51 -8.53
N MET A 35 3.74 0.87 -7.67
CA MET A 35 3.97 0.78 -6.23
C MET A 35 3.58 -0.59 -5.73
N PHE A 36 4.20 -1.05 -4.64
CA PHE A 36 3.78 -2.26 -3.95
C PHE A 36 2.65 -1.95 -2.97
N TYR A 37 1.58 -2.73 -3.03
CA TYR A 37 0.46 -2.65 -2.11
C TYR A 37 0.34 -3.95 -1.33
N GLY A 38 0.28 -3.86 -0.01
CA GLY A 38 0.18 -5.02 0.86
C GLY A 38 -0.43 -4.70 2.22
N SER A 39 -0.61 -5.73 3.03
CA SER A 39 -1.00 -5.62 4.43
C SER A 39 -0.36 -6.75 5.22
N ALA A 40 -0.13 -6.53 6.52
CA ALA A 40 0.33 -7.59 7.41
C ALA A 40 -0.76 -8.64 7.70
N ASN A 41 -2.03 -8.35 7.36
CA ASN A 41 -3.17 -9.21 7.62
C ASN A 41 -3.84 -9.65 6.31
N VAL A 42 -3.92 -10.98 6.09
CA VAL A 42 -4.55 -11.57 4.91
C VAL A 42 -6.02 -11.15 4.77
N ALA A 43 -6.77 -11.03 5.87
CA ALA A 43 -8.16 -10.58 5.82
C ALA A 43 -8.28 -9.15 5.27
N THR A 44 -7.32 -8.26 5.57
CA THR A 44 -7.27 -6.91 5.02
C THR A 44 -6.97 -6.94 3.51
N VAL A 45 -6.00 -7.75 3.09
CA VAL A 45 -5.69 -7.93 1.66
C VAL A 45 -6.93 -8.42 0.90
N LEU A 46 -7.63 -9.44 1.42
CA LEU A 46 -8.83 -9.97 0.78
C LEU A 46 -9.96 -8.95 0.73
N ALA A 47 -10.16 -8.15 1.78
CA ALA A 47 -11.17 -7.09 1.80
C ALA A 47 -10.89 -6.02 0.73
N GLU A 48 -9.63 -5.58 0.60
CA GLU A 48 -9.21 -4.63 -0.43
C GLU A 48 -9.42 -5.19 -1.85
N ILE A 49 -8.96 -6.42 -2.10
CA ILE A 49 -9.11 -7.05 -3.41
C ILE A 49 -10.60 -7.25 -3.75
N SER A 50 -11.41 -7.72 -2.80
CA SER A 50 -12.84 -7.99 -3.02
C SER A 50 -13.63 -6.73 -3.37
N ALA A 51 -13.21 -5.58 -2.86
CA ALA A 51 -13.83 -4.31 -3.20
C ALA A 51 -13.52 -3.86 -4.65
N HIS A 52 -12.46 -4.39 -5.28
CA HIS A 52 -11.96 -3.94 -6.57
C HIS A 52 -12.13 -4.93 -7.71
N ASP A 53 -12.38 -6.19 -7.43
CA ASP A 53 -12.41 -7.27 -8.42
C ASP A 53 -13.55 -8.24 -8.12
N PRO A 54 -14.46 -8.53 -9.06
CA PRO A 54 -15.60 -9.42 -8.85
C PRO A 54 -15.26 -10.91 -8.93
N ARG A 55 -14.02 -11.29 -9.26
CA ARG A 55 -13.63 -12.71 -9.39
C ARG A 55 -13.72 -13.42 -8.04
N PRO A 56 -14.19 -14.69 -8.00
CA PRO A 56 -14.49 -15.39 -6.74
C PRO A 56 -13.26 -15.85 -5.95
N TYR A 57 -12.07 -15.78 -6.54
CA TYR A 57 -10.82 -16.20 -5.92
C TYR A 57 -9.75 -15.13 -6.03
N ALA A 58 -8.90 -15.03 -5.01
CA ALA A 58 -7.74 -14.16 -5.01
C ALA A 58 -6.47 -14.98 -4.77
N ALA A 59 -5.43 -14.71 -5.56
CA ALA A 59 -4.09 -15.17 -5.27
C ALA A 59 -3.43 -14.22 -4.26
N VAL A 60 -2.88 -14.75 -3.18
CA VAL A 60 -2.16 -13.99 -2.16
C VAL A 60 -0.82 -14.68 -1.87
N ALA A 61 0.18 -13.87 -1.55
CA ALA A 61 1.47 -14.37 -1.10
C ALA A 61 2.06 -13.44 -0.04
N ALA A 62 2.97 -13.94 0.77
CA ALA A 62 3.69 -13.14 1.73
C ALA A 62 5.03 -12.68 1.14
N PHE A 63 5.34 -11.41 1.37
CA PHE A 63 6.66 -10.85 1.12
C PHE A 63 7.30 -10.48 2.45
N GLU A 64 8.61 -10.63 2.54
CA GLU A 64 9.40 -10.19 3.68
C GLU A 64 10.31 -9.03 3.27
N LEU A 65 10.47 -8.06 4.18
CA LEU A 65 11.44 -6.99 4.00
C LEU A 65 12.86 -7.56 4.11
N ILE A 66 13.70 -7.29 3.13
CA ILE A 66 15.11 -7.71 3.13
C ILE A 66 16.06 -6.59 3.56
N ARG A 67 15.54 -5.38 3.78
CA ARG A 67 16.24 -4.25 4.40
C ARG A 67 15.26 -3.40 5.22
N PRO A 68 15.74 -2.59 6.16
CA PRO A 68 14.91 -1.60 6.83
C PRO A 68 14.30 -0.61 5.83
N VAL A 69 13.07 -0.17 6.09
CA VAL A 69 12.37 0.85 5.32
C VAL A 69 11.85 1.96 6.25
N THR A 70 11.86 3.18 5.75
CA THR A 70 11.27 4.34 6.42
C THR A 70 9.91 4.62 5.83
N VAL A 71 8.87 4.64 6.66
CA VAL A 71 7.50 4.90 6.20
C VAL A 71 6.89 6.10 6.93
N VAL A 72 6.02 6.84 6.23
CA VAL A 72 5.13 7.82 6.85
C VAL A 72 3.93 7.06 7.39
N ASP A 73 3.74 7.06 8.71
CA ASP A 73 2.64 6.34 9.33
C ASP A 73 1.41 7.25 9.47
N LEU A 74 0.44 7.05 8.57
CA LEU A 74 -0.87 7.69 8.61
C LEU A 74 -1.95 6.77 9.24
N ALA A 75 -1.59 5.56 9.65
CA ALA A 75 -2.50 4.66 10.36
C ALA A 75 -2.66 5.05 11.84
N VAL A 76 -1.69 5.76 12.39
CA VAL A 76 -1.70 6.26 13.77
C VAL A 76 -1.79 7.78 13.76
N THR A 77 -2.92 8.32 14.23
CA THR A 77 -3.09 9.76 14.36
C THR A 77 -2.36 10.25 15.61
N PRO A 78 -1.45 11.22 15.49
CA PRO A 78 -0.78 11.80 16.65
C PRO A 78 -1.77 12.43 17.63
N ALA A 79 -1.43 12.41 18.92
CA ALA A 79 -2.20 13.13 19.92
C ALA A 79 -2.08 14.65 19.69
N MET A 80 -3.20 15.37 19.83
CA MET A 80 -3.19 16.82 19.75
C MET A 80 -2.36 17.39 20.90
N PRO A 81 -1.38 18.28 20.61
CA PRO A 81 -0.66 19.00 21.66
C PRO A 81 -1.59 19.79 22.55
N SER A 82 -1.25 19.92 23.83
CA SER A 82 -2.00 20.73 24.77
C SER A 82 -1.97 22.22 24.36
N LEU A 83 -3.09 22.90 24.46
CA LEU A 83 -3.15 24.36 24.27
C LEU A 83 -2.32 25.13 25.30
N PHE A 84 -1.94 24.50 26.41
CA PHE A 84 -1.11 25.08 27.47
C PHE A 84 0.38 24.70 27.32
N ASP A 85 0.77 24.11 26.19
CA ASP A 85 2.17 23.79 25.86
C ASP A 85 2.65 24.71 24.73
N PRO A 86 3.30 25.86 25.07
CA PRO A 86 3.70 26.85 24.07
C PRO A 86 4.70 26.31 23.06
N ASP A 87 5.57 25.37 23.49
CA ASP A 87 6.64 24.81 22.65
C ASP A 87 6.07 23.90 21.55
N ARG A 88 4.90 23.31 21.78
CA ARG A 88 4.24 22.37 20.86
C ARG A 88 3.02 22.93 20.14
N MET A 89 2.59 24.14 20.50
CA MET A 89 1.42 24.79 19.84
C MET A 89 1.58 24.91 18.32
N SER A 90 2.78 25.14 17.83
CA SER A 90 3.08 25.21 16.39
C SER A 90 2.79 23.91 15.63
N LEU A 91 2.72 22.78 16.34
CA LEU A 91 2.40 21.47 15.75
C LEU A 91 0.91 21.22 15.57
N ASN A 92 0.04 22.05 16.19
CA ASN A 92 -1.41 21.82 16.16
C ASN A 92 -1.96 21.78 14.71
N ALA A 93 -1.54 22.73 13.87
CA ALA A 93 -1.97 22.77 12.47
C ALA A 93 -1.50 21.53 11.68
N LEU A 94 -0.27 21.05 11.97
CA LEU A 94 0.25 19.85 11.34
C LEU A 94 -0.51 18.61 11.80
N VAL A 95 -0.78 18.46 13.09
CA VAL A 95 -1.52 17.33 13.64
C VAL A 95 -2.96 17.32 13.12
N GLU A 96 -3.61 18.49 13.02
CA GLU A 96 -4.94 18.63 12.45
C GLU A 96 -4.97 18.24 10.97
N PHE A 97 -3.97 18.70 10.20
CA PHE A 97 -3.81 18.28 8.80
C PHE A 97 -3.65 16.76 8.67
N ILE A 98 -2.76 16.14 9.45
CA ILE A 98 -2.53 14.67 9.41
C ILE A 98 -3.83 13.94 9.77
N ARG A 99 -4.57 14.43 10.77
CA ARG A 99 -5.85 13.83 11.18
C ARG A 99 -6.88 13.88 10.05
N SER A 100 -7.15 15.07 9.53
CA SER A 100 -8.09 15.28 8.41
C SER A 100 -7.70 14.45 7.20
N PHE A 101 -6.41 14.41 6.87
CA PHE A 101 -5.91 13.66 5.74
C PHE A 101 -6.06 12.14 5.94
N SER A 102 -5.77 11.64 7.14
CA SER A 102 -5.96 10.21 7.47
C SER A 102 -7.44 9.81 7.43
N GLU A 103 -8.34 10.70 7.85
CA GLU A 103 -9.79 10.51 7.73
C GLU A 103 -10.22 10.45 6.27
N ASP A 104 -9.73 11.36 5.42
CA ASP A 104 -10.02 11.37 3.99
C ASP A 104 -9.50 10.11 3.28
N LEU A 105 -8.32 9.62 3.68
CA LEU A 105 -7.79 8.35 3.22
C LEU A 105 -8.69 7.16 3.59
N SER A 106 -9.36 7.25 4.72
CA SER A 106 -10.23 6.19 5.24
C SER A 106 -11.68 6.28 4.73
N ARG A 107 -12.01 7.27 3.88
CA ARG A 107 -13.35 7.38 3.29
C ARG A 107 -13.47 6.51 2.03
N PRO A 108 -14.57 5.76 1.89
CA PRO A 108 -14.89 5.08 0.64
C PRO A 108 -15.05 6.09 -0.51
N VAL A 109 -14.50 5.78 -1.67
CA VAL A 109 -14.67 6.58 -2.88
C VAL A 109 -15.75 5.96 -3.75
N ALA A 110 -16.71 6.78 -4.19
CA ALA A 110 -17.75 6.33 -5.11
C ALA A 110 -17.13 5.92 -6.45
N ARG A 111 -17.66 4.84 -7.03
CA ARG A 111 -17.23 4.32 -8.34
C ARG A 111 -18.16 4.85 -9.42
N ASP A 112 -17.99 6.08 -9.76
CA ASP A 112 -18.79 6.81 -10.75
C ASP A 112 -17.99 7.23 -12.00
N GLY A 113 -16.76 6.71 -12.15
CA GLY A 113 -15.83 7.07 -13.21
C GLY A 113 -15.04 8.35 -12.91
N ARG A 114 -15.22 8.95 -11.72
CA ARG A 114 -14.52 10.15 -11.26
C ARG A 114 -13.55 9.89 -10.11
N GLU A 115 -13.24 8.63 -9.84
CA GLU A 115 -12.34 8.22 -8.76
C GLU A 115 -11.00 8.96 -8.81
N HIS A 116 -10.52 9.27 -10.01
CA HIS A 116 -9.28 10.01 -10.23
C HIS A 116 -9.29 11.40 -9.60
N LEU A 117 -10.45 12.08 -9.53
CA LEU A 117 -10.58 13.38 -8.86
C LEU A 117 -10.47 13.23 -7.33
N ALA A 118 -11.11 12.18 -6.79
CA ALA A 118 -11.05 11.88 -5.37
C ALA A 118 -9.66 11.41 -4.92
N TYR A 119 -8.89 10.79 -5.82
CA TYR A 119 -7.53 10.31 -5.54
C TYR A 119 -6.46 11.42 -5.68
N ALA A 120 -6.74 12.49 -6.42
CA ALA A 120 -5.73 13.52 -6.70
C ALA A 120 -5.03 14.09 -5.46
N PRO A 121 -5.72 14.46 -4.36
CA PRO A 121 -5.04 14.98 -3.17
C PRO A 121 -4.07 13.99 -2.54
N THR A 122 -4.47 12.70 -2.47
CA THR A 122 -3.64 11.65 -1.88
C THR A 122 -2.46 11.30 -2.77
N GLN A 123 -2.65 11.30 -4.09
CA GLN A 123 -1.58 11.08 -5.06
C GLN A 123 -0.54 12.20 -5.02
N VAL A 124 -0.96 13.47 -4.92
CA VAL A 124 -0.05 14.62 -4.79
C VAL A 124 0.82 14.51 -3.55
N LEU A 125 0.23 14.15 -2.40
CA LEU A 125 0.99 14.00 -1.17
C LEU A 125 1.94 12.79 -1.25
N THR A 126 1.50 11.70 -1.84
CA THR A 126 2.34 10.51 -2.05
C THR A 126 3.54 10.83 -2.94
N GLU A 127 3.33 11.55 -4.06
CA GLU A 127 4.41 11.99 -4.95
C GLU A 127 5.37 12.97 -4.25
N TYR A 128 4.86 13.84 -3.37
CA TYR A 128 5.72 14.67 -2.55
C TYR A 128 6.66 13.82 -1.67
N PHE A 129 6.13 12.84 -0.94
CA PHE A 129 6.97 11.97 -0.12
C PHE A 129 7.94 11.14 -0.94
N ARG A 130 7.52 10.67 -2.09
CA ARG A 130 8.34 9.82 -2.97
C ARG A 130 9.48 10.59 -3.65
N CYS A 131 9.23 11.84 -4.07
CA CYS A 131 10.14 12.54 -4.98
C CYS A 131 10.74 13.81 -4.42
N LEU A 132 10.08 14.50 -3.50
CA LEU A 132 10.43 15.86 -3.09
C LEU A 132 10.75 15.98 -1.60
N SER A 133 10.39 14.99 -0.79
CA SER A 133 10.69 15.02 0.64
C SER A 133 12.20 15.04 0.88
N PRO A 134 12.70 15.90 1.79
CA PRO A 134 14.09 15.85 2.22
C PRO A 134 14.42 14.57 3.01
N LEU A 135 13.41 13.86 3.48
CA LEU A 135 13.54 12.57 4.14
C LEU A 135 13.48 11.46 3.09
N SER A 136 14.38 10.49 3.22
CA SER A 136 14.32 9.27 2.41
C SER A 136 13.16 8.41 2.91
N VAL A 137 12.00 8.53 2.25
CA VAL A 137 10.78 7.78 2.57
C VAL A 137 10.61 6.65 1.56
N ASP A 138 10.48 5.42 2.06
CA ASP A 138 10.27 4.22 1.23
C ASP A 138 8.78 3.91 1.02
N GLY A 139 7.88 4.53 1.80
CA GLY A 139 6.45 4.23 1.68
C GLY A 139 5.56 4.94 2.69
N ILE A 140 4.29 4.56 2.68
CA ILE A 140 3.24 5.11 3.55
C ILE A 140 2.43 3.96 4.12
N THR A 141 1.99 4.08 5.38
CA THR A 141 0.99 3.20 5.98
C THR A 141 -0.30 3.96 6.25
N PHE A 142 -1.45 3.30 6.08
CA PHE A 142 -2.76 3.89 6.34
C PHE A 142 -3.80 2.82 6.70
N ARG A 143 -4.93 3.23 7.27
CA ARG A 143 -6.01 2.31 7.63
C ARG A 143 -6.85 1.92 6.42
N SER A 144 -7.16 0.62 6.32
CA SER A 144 -8.11 0.10 5.34
C SER A 144 -9.50 0.68 5.58
N THR A 145 -10.16 1.12 4.51
CA THR A 145 -11.54 1.58 4.53
C THR A 145 -12.54 0.44 4.75
N HIS A 146 -12.12 -0.81 4.57
CA HIS A 146 -13.01 -1.98 4.57
C HIS A 146 -13.08 -2.67 5.93
N ASN A 147 -11.96 -2.76 6.65
CA ASN A 147 -11.93 -3.48 7.93
C ASN A 147 -11.05 -2.80 9.00
N GLY A 148 -10.52 -1.61 8.73
CA GLY A 148 -9.67 -0.87 9.66
C GLY A 148 -8.27 -1.44 9.86
N GLY A 149 -7.89 -2.51 9.15
CA GLY A 149 -6.53 -3.05 9.15
C GLY A 149 -5.53 -2.06 8.54
N ILE A 150 -4.23 -2.35 8.69
CA ILE A 150 -3.17 -1.46 8.18
C ILE A 150 -2.74 -1.90 6.79
N ASN A 151 -2.81 -0.98 5.84
CA ASN A 151 -2.26 -1.10 4.51
C ASN A 151 -0.87 -0.47 4.44
N TYR A 152 -0.01 -1.07 3.64
CA TYR A 152 1.34 -0.62 3.32
C TYR A 152 1.42 -0.32 1.82
N VAL A 153 1.90 0.86 1.49
CA VAL A 153 2.26 1.23 0.11
C VAL A 153 3.75 1.53 0.11
N LEU A 154 4.53 0.71 -0.59
CA LEU A 154 5.96 0.95 -0.74
C LEU A 154 6.24 1.51 -2.13
N PHE A 155 7.12 2.51 -2.19
CA PHE A 155 7.46 3.26 -3.41
C PHE A 155 8.44 2.47 -4.28
N THR A 156 8.06 1.25 -4.61
CA THR A 156 8.89 0.35 -5.41
C THR A 156 8.06 -0.35 -6.48
N GLY A 157 8.66 -0.45 -7.65
CA GLY A 157 8.13 -1.22 -8.77
C GLY A 157 8.52 -2.71 -8.70
N PRO A 158 8.38 -3.43 -9.82
CA PRO A 158 8.72 -4.86 -9.89
C PRO A 158 10.18 -5.16 -9.53
N GLU A 159 11.08 -4.21 -9.79
CA GLU A 159 12.52 -4.31 -9.48
C GLU A 159 12.81 -4.44 -8.00
N GLY A 160 11.90 -3.95 -7.15
CA GLY A 160 11.99 -4.07 -5.70
C GLY A 160 11.37 -5.32 -5.12
N CYS A 161 10.72 -6.15 -5.95
CA CYS A 161 10.09 -7.41 -5.54
C CYS A 161 10.83 -8.57 -6.20
N VAL A 162 11.53 -9.40 -5.41
CA VAL A 162 12.38 -10.46 -5.93
C VAL A 162 12.00 -11.84 -5.40
N ASP A 163 12.32 -12.87 -6.18
CA ASP A 163 12.28 -14.24 -5.73
C ASP A 163 13.51 -14.55 -4.85
N PRO A 164 13.48 -15.61 -4.03
CA PRO A 164 14.63 -16.04 -3.26
C PRO A 164 15.87 -16.26 -4.15
N GLY A 165 17.00 -15.67 -3.75
CA GLY A 165 18.25 -15.74 -4.53
C GLY A 165 18.35 -14.73 -5.67
N GLY A 166 17.32 -13.88 -5.87
CA GLY A 166 17.30 -12.81 -6.86
C GLY A 166 17.55 -11.42 -6.29
N GLU A 167 18.16 -11.33 -5.10
CA GLU A 167 18.38 -10.07 -4.40
C GLU A 167 19.27 -9.12 -5.21
N THR A 168 18.82 -7.89 -5.35
CA THR A 168 19.52 -6.78 -6.01
C THR A 168 19.64 -5.59 -5.06
N PRO A 169 20.52 -4.61 -5.32
CA PRO A 169 20.58 -3.40 -4.50
C PRO A 169 19.26 -2.62 -4.43
N GLN A 170 18.39 -2.75 -5.41
CA GLN A 170 17.08 -2.10 -5.47
C GLN A 170 15.99 -2.91 -4.75
N ALA A 171 16.24 -4.19 -4.45
CA ALA A 171 15.26 -5.05 -3.84
C ALA A 171 14.94 -4.62 -2.40
N ILE A 172 13.66 -4.57 -2.11
CA ILE A 172 13.11 -4.24 -0.78
C ILE A 172 12.36 -5.44 -0.21
N LEU A 173 11.71 -6.20 -1.09
CA LEU A 173 10.79 -7.27 -0.76
C LEU A 173 11.23 -8.57 -1.42
N ARG A 174 11.25 -9.64 -0.65
CA ARG A 174 11.49 -11.00 -1.14
C ARG A 174 10.22 -11.84 -0.94
N LEU A 175 9.80 -12.52 -2.00
CA LEU A 175 8.71 -13.49 -1.94
C LEU A 175 9.07 -14.61 -0.97
N LYS A 176 8.19 -14.88 -0.01
CA LYS A 176 8.39 -15.97 0.94
C LYS A 176 7.98 -17.30 0.28
N PRO A 177 8.90 -18.24 0.09
CA PRO A 177 8.58 -19.52 -0.56
C PRO A 177 7.47 -20.29 0.14
N GLY A 178 6.54 -20.86 -0.65
CA GLY A 178 5.44 -21.67 -0.13
C GLY A 178 4.36 -20.87 0.64
N SER A 179 4.38 -19.54 0.53
CA SER A 179 3.35 -18.69 1.12
C SER A 179 2.17 -18.42 0.17
N GLU A 180 2.33 -18.79 -1.09
CA GLU A 180 1.36 -18.55 -2.16
C GLU A 180 0.10 -19.37 -1.92
N ARG A 181 -1.05 -18.72 -1.99
CA ARG A 181 -2.36 -19.34 -1.78
C ARG A 181 -3.40 -18.73 -2.72
N VAL A 182 -4.32 -19.55 -3.15
CA VAL A 182 -5.56 -19.12 -3.80
C VAL A 182 -6.68 -19.27 -2.78
N LEU A 183 -7.27 -18.15 -2.39
CA LEU A 183 -8.30 -18.09 -1.37
C LEU A 183 -9.62 -17.63 -1.96
N PRO A 184 -10.78 -18.16 -1.48
CA PRO A 184 -12.07 -17.60 -1.79
C PRO A 184 -12.21 -16.19 -1.16
N ARG A 185 -13.04 -15.36 -1.77
CA ARG A 185 -13.34 -13.99 -1.31
C ARG A 185 -14.68 -13.91 -0.63
#